data_c5da7ba1117f3bbefded00cb953b6ba3
#
_entry.id   c5da7ba1117f3bbefded00cb953b6ba3
#
_cell.length_a   1.000
_cell.length_b   1.000
_cell.length_c   1.000
_cell.angle_alpha   90.00
_cell.angle_beta   90.00
_cell.angle_gamma   90.00
#
_symmetry.space_group_name_H-M   'P 1'
#
loop_
_entity.id
_entity.type
_entity.pdbx_description
1 polymer ?
#
loop_
_entity_poly.entity_id
_entity_poly.type
_entity_poly.pdbx_seq_one_letter_code
_entity_poly.pdbx_strand_id
1 'polypeptide(L)'
;TVQNTEARGWYAAFKAKDARFDGRFFVGVSSTGIYCRPVCSAKLPKEENCTFYETAAAAEQAGYRPCLMCRPELAPGSAPIDATSALVRNAARLLEENCGNGQNIEEYVYRLGCSDRHLRRAFTSEFKVTPVQYLQTCRLLLAKNLLTDTNLSVVDVAMAAGFGSLRRFNDLFKKQYRLSPTALRKQSVHKYEIDGNVSLALGYRPPYQWEHILGFLAQRAIPGVEVVTGDEYLRTVHYVNAKGKHV
;
A
#
# COMPACT_ATOMS: atom_id res chain seq x y z
N THR A 1 13.38 33.54 -5.18
CA THR A 1 12.54 33.60 -6.41
C THR A 1 13.14 32.64 -7.42
N VAL A 2 12.36 31.65 -7.84
CA VAL A 2 12.80 30.58 -8.76
C VAL A 2 12.92 31.10 -10.19
N GLN A 3 13.88 30.55 -10.97
CA GLN A 3 14.09 30.94 -12.35
C GLN A 3 12.90 30.61 -13.25
N ASN A 4 12.67 31.42 -14.29
CA ASN A 4 11.47 31.47 -15.12
C ASN A 4 11.02 30.10 -15.75
N THR A 5 11.95 29.18 -15.97
CA THR A 5 11.67 27.84 -16.57
C THR A 5 11.09 26.86 -15.55
N GLU A 6 11.57 26.86 -14.31
CA GLU A 6 11.03 26.04 -13.22
C GLU A 6 9.66 26.54 -12.77
N ALA A 7 9.46 27.86 -12.75
CA ALA A 7 8.19 28.48 -12.39
C ALA A 7 7.02 28.03 -13.29
N ARG A 8 7.26 27.86 -14.60
CA ARG A 8 6.24 27.34 -15.53
C ARG A 8 5.87 25.89 -15.25
N GLY A 9 6.85 25.07 -14.91
CA GLY A 9 6.60 23.67 -14.49
C GLY A 9 5.80 23.60 -13.19
N TRP A 10 6.07 24.48 -12.25
CA TRP A 10 5.37 24.52 -10.96
C TRP A 10 3.93 25.04 -11.09
N TYR A 11 3.68 26.01 -11.97
CA TYR A 11 2.30 26.43 -12.25
C TYR A 11 1.48 25.31 -12.88
N ALA A 12 2.05 24.54 -13.81
CA ALA A 12 1.38 23.39 -14.40
C ALA A 12 1.05 22.32 -13.32
N ALA A 13 1.98 22.03 -12.43
CA ALA A 13 1.79 21.12 -11.29
C ALA A 13 0.68 21.65 -10.33
N PHE A 14 0.70 22.94 -10.02
CA PHE A 14 -0.32 23.58 -9.20
C PHE A 14 -1.72 23.54 -9.86
N LYS A 15 -1.80 23.81 -11.14
CA LYS A 15 -3.03 23.70 -11.93
C LYS A 15 -3.59 22.27 -11.94
N ALA A 16 -2.72 21.28 -12.05
CA ALA A 16 -3.06 19.86 -12.00
C ALA A 16 -3.35 19.35 -10.57
N LYS A 17 -3.07 20.15 -9.53
CA LYS A 17 -3.09 19.74 -8.11
C LYS A 17 -2.27 18.47 -7.86
N ASP A 18 -1.08 18.42 -8.45
CA ASP A 18 -0.23 17.23 -8.45
C ASP A 18 0.39 17.00 -7.07
N ALA A 19 -0.09 15.96 -6.40
CA ALA A 19 0.34 15.60 -5.05
C ALA A 19 1.83 15.19 -4.95
N ARG A 20 2.49 14.86 -6.07
CA ARG A 20 3.94 14.56 -6.09
C ARG A 20 4.81 15.76 -5.74
N PHE A 21 4.26 16.96 -5.91
CA PHE A 21 4.93 18.23 -5.63
C PHE A 21 4.54 18.83 -4.27
N ASP A 22 3.67 18.15 -3.52
CA ASP A 22 3.25 18.64 -2.23
C ASP A 22 4.41 18.65 -1.22
N GLY A 23 4.62 19.82 -0.59
CA GLY A 23 5.78 20.09 0.26
C GLY A 23 7.09 20.41 -0.49
N ARG A 24 7.12 20.33 -1.84
CA ARG A 24 8.29 20.72 -2.64
C ARG A 24 8.30 22.20 -3.00
N PHE A 25 7.14 22.81 -3.12
CA PHE A 25 7.00 24.25 -3.32
C PHE A 25 5.68 24.76 -2.74
N PHE A 26 5.62 26.07 -2.56
CA PHE A 26 4.45 26.80 -2.09
C PHE A 26 4.16 27.94 -3.06
N VAL A 27 2.88 28.33 -3.19
CA VAL A 27 2.44 29.34 -4.16
C VAL A 27 1.88 30.55 -3.42
N GLY A 28 2.61 31.66 -3.44
CA GLY A 28 2.13 32.95 -3.00
C GLY A 28 1.22 33.59 -4.08
N VAL A 29 0.00 33.98 -3.69
CA VAL A 29 -0.99 34.59 -4.58
C VAL A 29 -1.09 36.09 -4.28
N SER A 30 -0.51 36.93 -5.12
CA SER A 30 -0.39 38.38 -4.91
C SER A 30 -1.75 39.07 -4.76
N SER A 31 -2.78 38.62 -5.48
CA SER A 31 -4.12 39.21 -5.42
C SER A 31 -4.83 39.00 -4.08
N THR A 32 -4.38 38.03 -3.26
CA THR A 32 -5.01 37.70 -1.98
C THR A 32 -4.07 37.83 -0.78
N GLY A 33 -2.77 37.92 -1.00
CA GLY A 33 -1.74 37.89 0.04
C GLY A 33 -1.65 36.55 0.76
N ILE A 34 -2.10 35.45 0.11
CA ILE A 34 -2.16 34.10 0.70
C ILE A 34 -1.18 33.18 -0.01
N TYR A 35 -0.47 32.33 0.75
CA TYR A 35 0.28 31.24 0.13
C TYR A 35 -0.41 29.89 0.34
N CYS A 36 -0.32 29.03 -0.66
CA CYS A 36 -1.00 27.73 -0.76
C CYS A 36 -0.03 26.60 -1.06
N ARG A 37 -0.46 25.36 -0.78
CA ARG A 37 0.17 24.12 -1.26
C ARG A 37 -0.22 23.84 -2.72
N PRO A 38 0.57 23.06 -3.47
CA PRO A 38 0.21 22.60 -4.82
C PRO A 38 -1.15 21.92 -4.89
N VAL A 39 -1.54 21.17 -3.87
CA VAL A 39 -2.78 20.38 -3.78
C VAL A 39 -4.00 21.17 -3.29
N CYS A 40 -3.89 22.50 -3.11
CA CYS A 40 -4.95 23.30 -2.57
C CYS A 40 -6.24 23.22 -3.43
N SER A 41 -7.39 22.99 -2.78
CA SER A 41 -8.70 22.90 -3.46
C SER A 41 -9.32 24.27 -3.79
N ALA A 42 -8.68 25.37 -3.36
CA ALA A 42 -9.13 26.72 -3.68
C ALA A 42 -9.18 26.98 -5.22
N LYS A 43 -9.89 28.03 -5.61
CA LYS A 43 -9.94 28.47 -7.02
C LYS A 43 -8.52 28.77 -7.50
N LEU A 44 -8.19 28.24 -8.69
CA LEU A 44 -6.89 28.46 -9.30
C LEU A 44 -6.72 29.96 -9.64
N PRO A 45 -5.68 30.63 -9.12
CA PRO A 45 -5.34 31.99 -9.52
C PRO A 45 -4.73 32.02 -10.92
N LYS A 46 -4.72 33.19 -11.54
CA LYS A 46 -4.01 33.40 -12.79
C LYS A 46 -2.48 33.28 -12.55
N GLU A 47 -1.76 32.78 -13.54
CA GLU A 47 -0.32 32.56 -13.45
C GLU A 47 0.44 33.83 -13.10
N GLU A 48 0.06 34.95 -13.66
CA GLU A 48 0.63 36.29 -13.42
C GLU A 48 0.58 36.74 -11.95
N ASN A 49 -0.35 36.16 -11.16
CA ASN A 49 -0.52 36.46 -9.74
C ASN A 49 0.17 35.41 -8.83
N CYS A 50 0.90 34.46 -9.39
CA CYS A 50 1.54 33.38 -8.64
C CYS A 50 3.05 33.62 -8.53
N THR A 51 3.55 33.58 -7.31
CA THR A 51 4.99 33.54 -7.00
C THR A 51 5.29 32.23 -6.28
N PHE A 52 6.37 31.58 -6.65
CA PHE A 52 6.70 30.25 -6.13
C PHE A 52 7.85 30.31 -5.13
N TYR A 53 7.72 29.56 -4.04
CA TYR A 53 8.66 29.48 -2.93
C TYR A 53 8.96 28.01 -2.62
N GLU A 54 10.21 27.68 -2.33
CA GLU A 54 10.61 26.32 -1.95
C GLU A 54 10.18 25.97 -0.52
N THR A 55 9.96 26.96 0.34
CA THR A 55 9.57 26.76 1.74
C THR A 55 8.42 27.67 2.13
N ALA A 56 7.61 27.21 3.08
CA ALA A 56 6.55 28.03 3.71
C ALA A 56 7.14 29.29 4.36
N ALA A 57 8.29 29.16 5.02
CA ALA A 57 8.96 30.29 5.66
C ALA A 57 9.38 31.38 4.67
N ALA A 58 9.84 31.01 3.46
CA ALA A 58 10.17 31.99 2.43
C ALA A 58 8.92 32.74 1.92
N ALA A 59 7.78 32.06 1.81
CA ALA A 59 6.52 32.72 1.47
C ALA A 59 6.04 33.68 2.57
N GLU A 60 6.18 33.30 3.83
CA GLU A 60 5.85 34.17 4.97
C GLU A 60 6.75 35.40 5.06
N GLN A 61 8.06 35.22 4.86
CA GLN A 61 8.99 36.36 4.79
C GLN A 61 8.68 37.32 3.63
N ALA A 62 8.12 36.82 2.55
CA ALA A 62 7.67 37.64 1.42
C ALA A 62 6.31 38.35 1.70
N GLY A 63 5.75 38.19 2.90
CA GLY A 63 4.54 38.88 3.35
C GLY A 63 3.22 38.15 3.05
N TYR A 64 3.29 36.86 2.63
CA TYR A 64 2.08 36.06 2.44
C TYR A 64 1.69 35.36 3.74
N ARG A 65 0.38 35.29 4.00
CA ARG A 65 -0.17 34.52 5.11
C ARG A 65 -0.59 33.11 4.66
N PRO A 66 -0.57 32.11 5.57
CA PRO A 66 -0.97 30.75 5.22
C PRO A 66 -2.47 30.66 4.84
N CYS A 67 -2.77 29.78 3.89
CA CYS A 67 -4.13 29.47 3.49
C CYS A 67 -4.84 28.65 4.55
N LEU A 68 -5.99 29.12 5.03
CA LEU A 68 -6.78 28.42 6.05
C LEU A 68 -7.39 27.09 5.57
N MET A 69 -7.50 26.89 4.24
CA MET A 69 -8.07 25.68 3.66
C MET A 69 -7.04 24.56 3.56
N CYS A 70 -5.87 24.80 2.99
CA CYS A 70 -4.85 23.77 2.80
C CYS A 70 -3.81 23.73 3.93
N ARG A 71 -3.80 24.71 4.85
CA ARG A 71 -2.92 24.77 6.03
C ARG A 71 -1.47 24.41 5.68
N PRO A 72 -0.81 25.23 4.85
CA PRO A 72 0.54 24.90 4.35
C PRO A 72 1.59 24.83 5.49
N GLU A 73 1.35 25.47 6.60
CA GLU A 73 2.17 25.39 7.81
C GLU A 73 2.14 24.00 8.49
N LEU A 74 1.15 23.17 8.17
CA LEU A 74 1.01 21.79 8.68
C LEU A 74 1.38 20.73 7.62
N ALA A 75 1.83 21.14 6.44
CA ALA A 75 2.08 20.25 5.31
C ALA A 75 3.46 19.59 5.38
N PRO A 76 3.62 18.43 4.70
CA PRO A 76 2.55 17.56 4.25
C PRO A 76 2.08 16.57 5.33
N GLY A 77 0.83 16.11 5.21
CA GLY A 77 0.32 14.97 5.98
C GLY A 77 -0.47 15.30 7.23
N SER A 78 -0.29 16.47 7.83
CA SER A 78 -0.95 16.86 9.08
C SER A 78 -2.08 17.88 8.91
N ALA A 79 -2.30 18.38 7.70
CA ALA A 79 -3.38 19.33 7.45
C ALA A 79 -4.74 18.62 7.29
N PRO A 80 -5.87 19.26 7.62
CA PRO A 80 -7.21 18.66 7.47
C PRO A 80 -7.51 18.19 6.03
N ILE A 81 -6.95 18.85 5.02
CA ILE A 81 -7.10 18.44 3.61
C ILE A 81 -6.45 17.07 3.32
N ASP A 82 -5.47 16.67 4.13
CA ASP A 82 -4.76 15.39 3.98
C ASP A 82 -5.51 14.23 4.63
N ALA A 83 -6.48 14.51 5.52
CA ALA A 83 -7.17 13.50 6.30
C ALA A 83 -7.87 12.45 5.41
N THR A 84 -8.49 12.89 4.30
CA THR A 84 -9.16 11.97 3.36
C THR A 84 -8.15 11.05 2.67
N SER A 85 -7.04 11.57 2.17
CA SER A 85 -5.99 10.76 1.53
C SER A 85 -5.27 9.87 2.54
N ALA A 86 -5.07 10.33 3.78
CA ALA A 86 -4.53 9.51 4.87
C ALA A 86 -5.48 8.35 5.21
N LEU A 87 -6.80 8.61 5.30
CA LEU A 87 -7.81 7.58 5.51
C LEU A 87 -7.77 6.52 4.41
N VAL A 88 -7.72 6.95 3.14
CA VAL A 88 -7.72 6.05 1.98
C VAL A 88 -6.45 5.19 1.94
N ARG A 89 -5.27 5.79 2.19
CA ARG A 89 -4.01 5.03 2.28
C ARG A 89 -4.00 4.03 3.44
N ASN A 90 -4.51 4.44 4.61
CA ASN A 90 -4.65 3.54 5.75
C ASN A 90 -5.63 2.40 5.45
N ALA A 91 -6.73 2.67 4.75
CA ALA A 91 -7.67 1.66 4.30
C ALA A 91 -7.01 0.67 3.33
N ALA A 92 -6.27 1.15 2.33
CA ALA A 92 -5.56 0.30 1.37
C ALA A 92 -4.56 -0.63 2.08
N ARG A 93 -3.71 -0.08 2.96
CA ARG A 93 -2.77 -0.85 3.76
C ARG A 93 -3.46 -1.91 4.63
N LEU A 94 -4.55 -1.54 5.31
CA LEU A 94 -5.32 -2.46 6.14
C LEU A 94 -5.90 -3.62 5.32
N LEU A 95 -6.41 -3.34 4.11
CA LEU A 95 -6.94 -4.35 3.19
C LEU A 95 -5.83 -5.27 2.66
N GLU A 96 -4.65 -4.74 2.34
CA GLU A 96 -3.49 -5.51 1.88
C GLU A 96 -2.98 -6.47 2.96
N GLU A 97 -2.72 -5.94 4.17
CA GLU A 97 -2.18 -6.71 5.29
C GLU A 97 -3.11 -7.83 5.78
N ASN A 98 -4.42 -7.67 5.59
CA ASN A 98 -5.41 -8.58 6.14
C ASN A 98 -6.29 -9.28 5.09
N CYS A 99 -5.96 -9.22 3.82
CA CYS A 99 -6.82 -9.75 2.76
C CYS A 99 -7.09 -11.26 2.90
N GLY A 100 -6.14 -12.03 3.47
CA GLY A 100 -6.26 -13.46 3.71
C GLY A 100 -7.18 -13.85 4.88
N ASN A 101 -7.54 -12.93 5.76
CA ASN A 101 -8.30 -13.24 6.99
C ASN A 101 -9.80 -13.58 6.75
N GLY A 102 -10.27 -13.54 5.51
CA GLY A 102 -11.65 -13.84 5.15
C GLY A 102 -12.67 -12.77 5.56
N GLN A 103 -12.22 -11.71 6.26
CA GLN A 103 -13.09 -10.62 6.74
C GLN A 103 -13.80 -9.90 5.58
N ASN A 104 -15.00 -9.38 5.86
CA ASN A 104 -15.75 -8.55 4.91
C ASN A 104 -15.37 -7.08 5.03
N ILE A 105 -15.86 -6.24 4.11
CA ILE A 105 -15.47 -4.82 4.06
C ILE A 105 -16.02 -4.02 5.24
N GLU A 106 -17.14 -4.43 5.82
CA GLU A 106 -17.82 -3.77 6.94
C GLU A 106 -16.93 -3.77 8.19
N GLU A 107 -16.21 -4.85 8.45
CA GLU A 107 -15.26 -4.97 9.56
C GLU A 107 -14.10 -3.99 9.43
N TYR A 108 -13.59 -3.79 8.22
CA TYR A 108 -12.54 -2.79 7.94
C TYR A 108 -13.06 -1.35 8.09
N VAL A 109 -14.27 -1.08 7.61
CA VAL A 109 -14.93 0.24 7.75
C VAL A 109 -15.08 0.61 9.22
N TYR A 110 -15.54 -0.33 10.06
CA TYR A 110 -15.67 -0.14 11.51
C TYR A 110 -14.31 0.24 12.16
N ARG A 111 -13.24 -0.48 11.82
CA ARG A 111 -11.89 -0.21 12.33
C ARG A 111 -11.34 1.14 11.91
N LEU A 112 -11.75 1.66 10.76
CA LEU A 112 -11.33 2.96 10.23
C LEU A 112 -12.11 4.14 10.84
N GLY A 113 -13.17 3.88 11.61
CA GLY A 113 -13.99 4.92 12.25
C GLY A 113 -14.71 5.85 11.26
N CYS A 114 -15.05 5.36 10.06
CA CYS A 114 -15.74 6.15 9.05
C CYS A 114 -16.99 5.43 8.53
N SER A 115 -17.85 6.11 7.77
CA SER A 115 -18.98 5.47 7.13
C SER A 115 -18.55 4.78 5.83
N ASP A 116 -19.21 3.64 5.48
CA ASP A 116 -19.00 2.92 4.22
C ASP A 116 -19.14 3.84 2.99
N ARG A 117 -20.16 4.69 2.98
CA ARG A 117 -20.38 5.67 1.90
C ARG A 117 -19.21 6.65 1.75
N HIS A 118 -18.65 7.13 2.87
CA HIS A 118 -17.50 8.04 2.83
C HIS A 118 -16.26 7.34 2.31
N LEU A 119 -15.96 6.14 2.83
CA LEU A 119 -14.82 5.35 2.39
C LEU A 119 -14.92 5.02 0.90
N ARG A 120 -16.05 4.53 0.42
CA ARG A 120 -16.25 4.20 -1.01
C ARG A 120 -15.99 5.39 -1.90
N ARG A 121 -16.56 6.55 -1.57
CA ARG A 121 -16.39 7.77 -2.38
C ARG A 121 -14.94 8.22 -2.41
N ALA A 122 -14.29 8.30 -1.25
CA ALA A 122 -12.91 8.74 -1.13
C ALA A 122 -11.95 7.76 -1.82
N PHE A 123 -12.12 6.46 -1.57
CA PHE A 123 -11.29 5.39 -2.12
C PHE A 123 -11.41 5.32 -3.64
N THR A 124 -12.64 5.39 -4.19
CA THR A 124 -12.86 5.39 -5.65
C THR A 124 -12.30 6.65 -6.30
N SER A 125 -12.36 7.79 -5.61
CA SER A 125 -11.76 9.02 -6.11
C SER A 125 -10.23 8.90 -6.28
N GLU A 126 -9.53 8.23 -5.34
CA GLU A 126 -8.08 8.13 -5.32
C GLU A 126 -7.59 6.91 -6.12
N PHE A 127 -8.11 5.72 -5.85
CA PHE A 127 -7.67 4.45 -6.45
C PHE A 127 -8.41 4.06 -7.75
N LYS A 128 -9.49 4.77 -8.12
CA LYS A 128 -10.33 4.48 -9.31
C LYS A 128 -11.04 3.13 -9.28
N VAL A 129 -11.01 2.45 -8.14
CA VAL A 129 -11.74 1.19 -7.87
C VAL A 129 -12.40 1.28 -6.50
N THR A 130 -13.44 0.48 -6.27
CA THR A 130 -14.07 0.41 -4.95
C THR A 130 -13.21 -0.37 -3.96
N PRO A 131 -13.36 -0.15 -2.62
CA PRO A 131 -12.63 -0.94 -1.61
C PRO A 131 -12.85 -2.44 -1.74
N VAL A 132 -14.06 -2.88 -2.12
CA VAL A 132 -14.39 -4.30 -2.35
C VAL A 132 -13.62 -4.85 -3.55
N GLN A 133 -13.53 -4.12 -4.64
CA GLN A 133 -12.74 -4.51 -5.82
C GLN A 133 -11.25 -4.57 -5.48
N TYR A 134 -10.76 -3.62 -4.70
CA TYR A 134 -9.38 -3.59 -4.24
C TYR A 134 -9.05 -4.82 -3.37
N LEU A 135 -9.86 -5.10 -2.36
CA LEU A 135 -9.73 -6.30 -1.51
C LEU A 135 -9.75 -7.58 -2.34
N GLN A 136 -10.64 -7.67 -3.32
CA GLN A 136 -10.70 -8.81 -4.24
C GLN A 136 -9.40 -8.96 -5.04
N THR A 137 -8.82 -7.86 -5.51
CA THR A 137 -7.52 -7.87 -6.21
C THR A 137 -6.40 -8.33 -5.28
N CYS A 138 -6.34 -7.84 -4.05
CA CYS A 138 -5.35 -8.28 -3.06
C CYS A 138 -5.43 -9.79 -2.80
N ARG A 139 -6.64 -10.33 -2.61
CA ARG A 139 -6.89 -11.79 -2.45
C ARG A 139 -6.43 -12.59 -3.66
N LEU A 140 -6.72 -12.14 -4.87
CA LEU A 140 -6.30 -12.82 -6.09
C LEU A 140 -4.79 -12.78 -6.29
N LEU A 141 -4.13 -11.67 -5.94
CA LEU A 141 -2.67 -11.55 -5.98
C LEU A 141 -2.01 -12.46 -4.93
N LEU A 142 -2.54 -12.51 -3.71
CA LEU A 142 -2.09 -13.44 -2.68
C LEU A 142 -2.24 -14.89 -3.15
N ALA A 143 -3.40 -15.26 -3.70
CA ALA A 143 -3.63 -16.59 -4.24
C ALA A 143 -2.67 -16.92 -5.40
N LYS A 144 -2.40 -15.96 -6.29
CA LYS A 144 -1.42 -16.13 -7.37
C LYS A 144 -0.04 -16.43 -6.79
N ASN A 145 0.43 -15.67 -5.80
CA ASN A 145 1.73 -15.91 -5.17
C ASN A 145 1.78 -17.28 -4.48
N LEU A 146 0.74 -17.64 -3.71
CA LEU A 146 0.67 -18.97 -3.06
C LEU A 146 0.66 -20.13 -4.07
N LEU A 147 0.02 -19.94 -5.24
CA LEU A 147 0.02 -20.97 -6.30
C LEU A 147 1.40 -21.17 -6.94
N THR A 148 2.18 -20.10 -7.08
CA THR A 148 3.49 -20.13 -7.76
C THR A 148 4.65 -20.42 -6.80
N ASP A 149 4.53 -20.01 -5.55
CA ASP A 149 5.65 -19.96 -4.60
C ASP A 149 5.51 -20.99 -3.46
N THR A 150 4.43 -21.80 -3.47
CA THR A 150 4.20 -22.86 -2.47
C THR A 150 3.66 -24.15 -3.09
N ASN A 151 3.74 -25.26 -2.32
CA ASN A 151 3.12 -26.56 -2.64
C ASN A 151 1.70 -26.72 -2.07
N LEU A 152 1.08 -25.69 -1.49
CA LEU A 152 -0.27 -25.75 -0.93
C LEU A 152 -1.28 -26.25 -1.96
N SER A 153 -2.28 -27.03 -1.54
CA SER A 153 -3.36 -27.42 -2.44
C SER A 153 -4.15 -26.21 -2.95
N VAL A 154 -4.83 -26.33 -4.09
CA VAL A 154 -5.67 -25.23 -4.62
C VAL A 154 -6.78 -24.84 -3.62
N VAL A 155 -7.26 -25.80 -2.84
CA VAL A 155 -8.27 -25.55 -1.79
C VAL A 155 -7.65 -24.73 -0.66
N ASP A 156 -6.47 -25.11 -0.18
CA ASP A 156 -5.79 -24.40 0.90
C ASP A 156 -5.38 -22.99 0.44
N VAL A 157 -4.93 -22.83 -0.80
CA VAL A 157 -4.66 -21.50 -1.39
C VAL A 157 -5.91 -20.63 -1.40
N ALA A 158 -7.06 -21.17 -1.81
CA ALA A 158 -8.31 -20.41 -1.80
C ALA A 158 -8.68 -19.94 -0.39
N MET A 159 -8.55 -20.82 0.62
CA MET A 159 -8.85 -20.50 2.02
C MET A 159 -7.85 -19.49 2.58
N ALA A 160 -6.53 -19.71 2.39
CA ALA A 160 -5.47 -18.82 2.84
C ALA A 160 -5.55 -17.42 2.19
N ALA A 161 -6.05 -17.34 0.96
CA ALA A 161 -6.30 -16.06 0.29
C ALA A 161 -7.63 -15.39 0.68
N GLY A 162 -8.34 -15.91 1.68
CA GLY A 162 -9.55 -15.31 2.24
C GLY A 162 -10.82 -15.54 1.40
N PHE A 163 -10.86 -16.56 0.53
CA PHE A 163 -12.06 -16.96 -0.18
C PHE A 163 -12.86 -17.99 0.64
N GLY A 164 -14.12 -17.68 0.94
CA GLY A 164 -15.01 -18.61 1.64
C GLY A 164 -15.57 -19.75 0.76
N SER A 165 -15.22 -19.81 -0.54
CA SER A 165 -15.72 -20.81 -1.48
C SER A 165 -14.74 -21.04 -2.62
N LEU A 166 -14.36 -22.31 -2.81
CA LEU A 166 -13.49 -22.74 -3.91
C LEU A 166 -14.11 -22.45 -5.29
N ARG A 167 -15.43 -22.62 -5.43
CA ARG A 167 -16.14 -22.33 -6.68
C ARG A 167 -15.98 -20.84 -7.04
N ARG A 168 -16.30 -19.95 -6.10
CA ARG A 168 -16.19 -18.49 -6.29
C ARG A 168 -14.75 -18.08 -6.57
N PHE A 169 -13.78 -18.67 -5.89
CA PHE A 169 -12.36 -18.46 -6.16
C PHE A 169 -12.00 -18.80 -7.61
N ASN A 170 -12.34 -20.03 -8.07
CA ASN A 170 -12.04 -20.48 -9.43
C ASN A 170 -12.66 -19.58 -10.50
N ASP A 171 -13.93 -19.17 -10.32
CA ASP A 171 -14.65 -18.32 -11.25
C ASP A 171 -13.99 -16.93 -11.35
N LEU A 172 -13.67 -16.31 -10.20
CA LEU A 172 -13.03 -15.00 -10.15
C LEU A 172 -11.60 -15.05 -10.69
N PHE A 173 -10.85 -16.08 -10.32
CA PHE A 173 -9.46 -16.27 -10.79
C PHE A 173 -9.41 -16.42 -12.30
N LYS A 174 -10.26 -17.29 -12.87
CA LYS A 174 -10.36 -17.49 -14.32
C LYS A 174 -10.82 -16.23 -15.04
N LYS A 175 -11.79 -15.49 -14.45
CA LYS A 175 -12.27 -14.22 -15.03
C LYS A 175 -11.14 -13.20 -15.09
N GLN A 176 -10.34 -13.08 -14.03
CA GLN A 176 -9.29 -12.05 -13.92
C GLN A 176 -8.05 -12.41 -14.74
N TYR A 177 -7.56 -13.65 -14.66
CA TYR A 177 -6.28 -14.05 -15.24
C TYR A 177 -6.40 -14.83 -16.54
N ARG A 178 -7.63 -15.14 -17.00
CA ARG A 178 -7.93 -15.91 -18.23
C ARG A 178 -7.40 -17.34 -18.22
N LEU A 179 -6.99 -17.86 -17.05
CA LEU A 179 -6.54 -19.24 -16.86
C LEU A 179 -6.98 -19.75 -15.47
N SER A 180 -7.02 -21.07 -15.33
CA SER A 180 -7.38 -21.67 -14.04
C SER A 180 -6.22 -21.63 -13.04
N PRO A 181 -6.48 -21.69 -11.72
CA PRO A 181 -5.44 -21.81 -10.70
C PRO A 181 -4.47 -22.97 -10.97
N THR A 182 -5.01 -24.12 -11.37
CA THR A 182 -4.22 -25.32 -11.70
C THR A 182 -3.33 -25.12 -12.94
N ALA A 183 -3.84 -24.39 -13.95
CA ALA A 183 -3.05 -24.08 -15.14
C ALA A 183 -1.90 -23.12 -14.81
N LEU A 184 -2.14 -22.10 -13.93
CA LEU A 184 -1.08 -21.21 -13.47
C LEU A 184 0.01 -21.99 -12.75
N ARG A 185 -0.36 -22.88 -11.80
CA ARG A 185 0.61 -23.71 -11.08
C ARG A 185 1.50 -24.55 -11.99
N LYS A 186 0.94 -25.12 -13.07
CA LYS A 186 1.72 -25.89 -14.05
C LYS A 186 2.76 -25.05 -14.80
N GLN A 187 2.55 -23.73 -14.89
CA GLN A 187 3.48 -22.79 -15.51
C GLN A 187 4.52 -22.25 -14.53
N SER A 188 4.38 -22.53 -13.22
CA SER A 188 5.34 -22.12 -12.21
C SER A 188 6.71 -22.75 -12.48
N VAL A 189 7.77 -21.95 -12.30
CA VAL A 189 9.16 -22.40 -12.45
C VAL A 189 9.56 -23.33 -11.30
N HIS A 190 8.96 -23.13 -10.11
CA HIS A 190 9.23 -23.94 -8.92
C HIS A 190 8.33 -25.18 -8.91
N LYS A 191 8.94 -26.36 -9.05
CA LYS A 191 8.28 -27.64 -8.82
C LYS A 191 8.58 -28.08 -7.37
N TYR A 192 7.59 -27.96 -6.51
CA TYR A 192 7.70 -28.45 -5.14
C TYR A 192 7.29 -29.92 -5.09
N GLU A 193 8.08 -30.75 -4.40
CA GLU A 193 7.66 -32.10 -4.04
C GLU A 193 6.58 -32.04 -2.95
N ILE A 194 5.60 -32.92 -3.04
CA ILE A 194 4.52 -33.02 -2.06
C ILE A 194 4.95 -34.06 -1.02
N ASP A 195 5.73 -33.62 -0.05
CA ASP A 195 6.24 -34.47 1.05
C ASP A 195 5.50 -34.26 2.40
N GLY A 196 4.39 -33.53 2.38
CA GLY A 196 3.62 -33.19 3.57
C GLY A 196 4.06 -31.87 4.25
N ASN A 197 5.16 -31.27 3.83
CA ASN A 197 5.66 -29.99 4.32
C ASN A 197 5.15 -28.83 3.47
N VAL A 198 5.04 -27.64 4.06
CA VAL A 198 4.76 -26.40 3.33
C VAL A 198 6.09 -25.73 2.99
N SER A 199 6.41 -25.67 1.70
CA SER A 199 7.60 -24.98 1.20
C SER A 199 7.23 -23.67 0.54
N LEU A 200 7.99 -22.61 0.80
CA LEU A 200 7.81 -21.27 0.26
C LEU A 200 9.15 -20.75 -0.24
N ALA A 201 9.21 -20.36 -1.53
CA ALA A 201 10.39 -19.67 -2.07
C ALA A 201 10.19 -18.16 -2.02
N LEU A 202 11.16 -17.47 -1.42
CA LEU A 202 11.17 -16.01 -1.33
C LEU A 202 12.28 -15.45 -2.22
N GLY A 203 11.90 -14.59 -3.16
CA GLY A 203 12.85 -13.84 -3.96
C GLY A 203 13.51 -12.73 -3.16
N TYR A 204 14.80 -12.49 -3.38
CA TYR A 204 15.54 -11.39 -2.76
C TYR A 204 16.28 -10.55 -3.80
N ARG A 205 16.68 -9.34 -3.42
CA ARG A 205 17.51 -8.47 -4.26
C ARG A 205 18.98 -8.53 -3.80
N PRO A 206 19.93 -8.89 -4.66
CA PRO A 206 21.35 -8.80 -4.34
C PRO A 206 21.81 -7.34 -4.10
N PRO A 207 22.84 -7.12 -3.24
CA PRO A 207 23.55 -8.10 -2.44
C PRO A 207 22.76 -8.50 -1.18
N TYR A 208 22.70 -9.78 -0.87
CA TYR A 208 22.06 -10.32 0.33
C TYR A 208 23.06 -11.15 1.14
N GLN A 209 23.41 -10.66 2.32
CA GLN A 209 24.45 -11.26 3.16
C GLN A 209 23.85 -12.30 4.11
N TRP A 210 23.48 -13.45 3.57
CA TRP A 210 22.84 -14.54 4.32
C TRP A 210 23.69 -15.02 5.50
N GLU A 211 24.99 -15.17 5.30
CA GLU A 211 25.94 -15.59 6.33
C GLU A 211 25.94 -14.65 7.56
N HIS A 212 25.87 -13.34 7.34
CA HIS A 212 25.79 -12.37 8.44
C HIS A 212 24.47 -12.50 9.22
N ILE A 213 23.38 -12.78 8.52
CA ILE A 213 22.07 -13.00 9.15
C ILE A 213 22.09 -14.28 9.96
N LEU A 214 22.64 -15.37 9.43
CA LEU A 214 22.80 -16.63 10.14
C LEU A 214 23.70 -16.47 11.38
N GLY A 215 24.82 -15.77 11.27
CA GLY A 215 25.69 -15.44 12.39
C GLY A 215 24.98 -14.66 13.50
N PHE A 216 24.16 -13.68 13.14
CA PHE A 216 23.33 -12.92 14.06
C PHE A 216 22.29 -13.80 14.76
N LEU A 217 21.61 -14.68 14.01
CA LEU A 217 20.58 -15.59 14.52
C LEU A 217 21.21 -16.66 15.43
N ALA A 218 22.38 -17.22 15.06
CA ALA A 218 23.09 -18.21 15.85
C ALA A 218 23.43 -17.71 17.25
N GLN A 219 23.89 -16.47 17.39
CA GLN A 219 24.23 -15.85 18.67
C GLN A 219 23.02 -15.63 19.59
N ARG A 220 21.80 -15.63 19.04
CA ARG A 220 20.55 -15.34 19.74
C ARG A 220 19.56 -16.51 19.74
N ALA A 221 19.95 -17.63 19.15
CA ALA A 221 19.10 -18.81 19.06
C ALA A 221 18.67 -19.31 20.44
N ILE A 222 17.36 -19.54 20.59
CA ILE A 222 16.77 -20.05 21.82
C ILE A 222 16.98 -21.58 21.86
N PRO A 223 17.74 -22.13 22.80
CA PRO A 223 17.98 -23.57 22.91
C PRO A 223 16.66 -24.36 22.96
N GLY A 224 16.55 -25.40 22.13
CA GLY A 224 15.37 -26.26 22.02
C GLY A 224 14.23 -25.69 21.17
N VAL A 225 14.32 -24.44 20.69
CA VAL A 225 13.35 -23.80 19.80
C VAL A 225 13.97 -23.43 18.46
N GLU A 226 15.21 -22.96 18.48
CA GLU A 226 15.92 -22.43 17.33
C GLU A 226 17.31 -23.08 17.21
N VAL A 227 17.73 -23.33 15.98
CA VAL A 227 19.09 -23.83 15.68
C VAL A 227 19.55 -23.29 14.32
N VAL A 228 20.82 -22.95 14.22
CA VAL A 228 21.50 -22.64 12.96
C VAL A 228 22.45 -23.79 12.64
N THR A 229 22.32 -24.38 11.48
CA THR A 229 23.15 -25.50 11.02
C THR A 229 23.56 -25.28 9.57
N GLY A 230 24.85 -25.12 9.30
CA GLY A 230 25.35 -24.81 7.97
C GLY A 230 24.82 -23.45 7.49
N ASP A 231 24.11 -23.45 6.39
CA ASP A 231 23.46 -22.30 5.77
C ASP A 231 21.94 -22.20 6.03
N GLU A 232 21.46 -23.00 6.99
CA GLU A 232 20.04 -23.09 7.35
C GLU A 232 19.77 -22.55 8.77
N TYR A 233 18.63 -21.86 8.92
CA TYR A 233 18.03 -21.51 10.20
C TYR A 233 16.74 -22.29 10.39
N LEU A 234 16.65 -23.04 11.48
CA LEU A 234 15.49 -23.84 11.84
C LEU A 234 14.84 -23.29 13.11
N ARG A 235 13.51 -23.27 13.12
CA ARG A 235 12.72 -22.81 14.27
C ARG A 235 11.45 -23.62 14.42
N THR A 236 11.15 -24.01 15.64
CA THR A 236 9.83 -24.58 16.00
C THR A 236 8.79 -23.46 16.09
N VAL A 237 7.68 -23.62 15.38
CA VAL A 237 6.56 -22.68 15.42
C VAL A 237 5.24 -23.40 15.68
N HIS A 238 4.37 -22.81 16.49
CA HIS A 238 3.01 -23.26 16.60
C HIS A 238 2.15 -22.59 15.53
N TYR A 239 1.44 -23.37 14.74
CA TYR A 239 0.46 -22.83 13.82
C TYR A 239 -0.87 -23.59 13.91
N VAL A 240 -1.96 -22.88 13.58
CA VAL A 240 -3.29 -23.46 13.52
C VAL A 240 -3.61 -23.73 12.05
N ASN A 241 -3.81 -25.00 11.70
CA ASN A 241 -4.17 -25.36 10.33
C ASN A 241 -5.61 -24.90 9.97
N ALA A 242 -5.98 -24.99 8.69
CA ALA A 242 -7.31 -24.59 8.20
C ALA A 242 -8.51 -25.32 8.88
N LYS A 243 -8.23 -26.41 9.61
CA LYS A 243 -9.22 -27.16 10.40
C LYS A 243 -9.24 -26.75 11.88
N GLY A 244 -8.53 -25.67 12.25
CA GLY A 244 -8.44 -25.19 13.63
C GLY A 244 -7.63 -26.09 14.57
N LYS A 245 -6.83 -27.02 14.04
CA LYS A 245 -5.99 -27.92 14.83
C LYS A 245 -4.60 -27.32 15.00
N HIS A 246 -4.12 -27.25 16.25
CA HIS A 246 -2.72 -26.89 16.53
C HIS A 246 -1.79 -28.01 16.02
N VAL A 247 -0.73 -27.62 15.31
CA VAL A 247 0.32 -28.48 14.78
C VAL A 247 1.67 -27.93 15.18
#